data_e1481e67c4706c44674466d6bc6cb328
#
_entry.id   e1481e67c4706c44674466d6bc6cb328
#
_cell.length_a   1.000
_cell.length_b   1.000
_cell.length_c   1.000
_cell.angle_alpha   90.00
_cell.angle_beta   90.00
_cell.angle_gamma   90.00
#
_symmetry.space_group_name_H-M   'P 1'
#
loop_
_entity.id
_entity.type
_entity.pdbx_description
1 polymer ?
#
loop_
_entity_poly.entity_id
_entity_poly.type
_entity_poly.pdbx_seq_one_letter_code
_entity_poly.pdbx_strand_id
1 'polypeptide(L)'
;MNAELQALKERRSVRKYKADMVPQELIDQVIDAGLYAASGHGTQEVIIVAVTNKEVRDKLAQMNREILGTSNDSFYGAPVVLVVLGPKSNKLTPYDGSLVMGNLMQAAHAVGLGSCWINRAKEEFASEEGKQLLKEWGIDGEYEGVGHCILGYVDGPVPKAAPRKANRVFYVK
;
A
#
# COMPACT_ATOMS: atom_id res chain seq x y z
N MET A 1 -1.93 -23.37 -16.26
CA MET A 1 -2.71 -22.30 -15.59
C MET A 1 -2.18 -20.99 -16.15
N ASN A 2 -3.06 -20.00 -16.37
CA ASN A 2 -2.64 -18.69 -16.89
C ASN A 2 -1.69 -18.00 -15.88
N ALA A 3 -0.64 -17.34 -16.36
CA ALA A 3 0.43 -16.78 -15.50
C ALA A 3 -0.10 -15.68 -14.57
N GLU A 4 -1.05 -14.86 -15.05
CA GLU A 4 -1.64 -13.79 -14.25
C GLU A 4 -2.48 -14.37 -13.08
N LEU A 5 -3.24 -15.43 -13.33
CA LEU A 5 -4.01 -16.12 -12.28
C LEU A 5 -3.09 -16.80 -11.26
N GLN A 6 -1.95 -17.28 -11.69
CA GLN A 6 -0.95 -17.86 -10.80
C GLN A 6 -0.34 -16.78 -9.90
N ALA A 7 0.08 -15.64 -10.46
CA ALA A 7 0.63 -14.51 -9.71
C ALA A 7 -0.33 -14.00 -8.63
N LEU A 8 -1.64 -13.89 -8.96
CA LEU A 8 -2.69 -13.52 -8.00
C LEU A 8 -2.75 -14.49 -6.80
N LYS A 9 -2.47 -15.78 -7.01
CA LYS A 9 -2.49 -16.80 -5.95
C LYS A 9 -1.19 -16.88 -5.17
N GLU A 10 -0.06 -16.49 -5.76
CA GLU A 10 1.28 -16.61 -5.18
C GLU A 10 1.68 -15.42 -4.33
N ARG A 11 1.21 -14.20 -4.66
CA ARG A 11 1.51 -12.99 -3.89
C ARG A 11 1.19 -13.17 -2.41
N ARG A 12 2.12 -12.75 -1.56
CA ARG A 12 1.98 -12.76 -0.08
C ARG A 12 2.33 -11.42 0.53
N SER A 13 1.76 -11.15 1.70
CA SER A 13 2.20 -10.02 2.54
C SER A 13 3.54 -10.35 3.18
N VAL A 14 4.56 -9.61 2.80
CA VAL A 14 5.93 -9.73 3.30
C VAL A 14 6.12 -8.80 4.50
N ARG A 15 6.80 -9.28 5.54
CA ARG A 15 7.07 -8.54 6.79
C ARG A 15 8.53 -8.64 7.23
N LYS A 16 9.43 -8.84 6.29
CA LYS A 16 10.87 -8.80 6.49
C LYS A 16 11.54 -8.41 5.18
N TYR A 17 12.32 -7.35 5.21
CA TYR A 17 12.89 -6.74 4.02
C TYR A 17 14.39 -6.54 4.18
N LYS A 18 15.12 -6.61 3.06
CA LYS A 18 16.51 -6.18 2.96
C LYS A 18 16.59 -4.66 3.03
N ALA A 19 17.72 -4.14 3.46
CA ALA A 19 17.97 -2.69 3.53
C ALA A 19 18.25 -2.06 2.16
N ASP A 20 18.41 -2.87 1.11
CA ASP A 20 18.70 -2.41 -0.23
C ASP A 20 17.55 -1.55 -0.77
N MET A 21 17.90 -0.36 -1.30
CA MET A 21 16.92 0.51 -1.93
C MET A 21 16.38 -0.12 -3.21
N VAL A 22 15.08 0.10 -3.45
CA VAL A 22 14.42 -0.31 -4.68
C VAL A 22 14.76 0.71 -5.77
N PRO A 23 15.22 0.30 -6.96
CA PRO A 23 15.44 1.21 -8.08
C PRO A 23 14.16 1.97 -8.47
N GLN A 24 14.31 3.25 -8.82
CA GLN A 24 13.18 4.11 -9.17
C GLN A 24 12.33 3.51 -10.29
N GLU A 25 12.96 2.90 -11.29
CA GLU A 25 12.26 2.24 -12.41
C GLU A 25 11.25 1.17 -11.94
N LEU A 26 11.61 0.37 -10.93
CA LEU A 26 10.71 -0.66 -10.39
C LEU A 26 9.58 -0.02 -9.56
N ILE A 27 9.89 1.07 -8.84
CA ILE A 27 8.87 1.83 -8.10
C ILE A 27 7.86 2.41 -9.09
N ASP A 28 8.32 3.01 -10.18
CA ASP A 28 7.47 3.62 -11.21
C ASP A 28 6.58 2.59 -11.90
N GLN A 29 7.10 1.39 -12.21
CA GLN A 29 6.29 0.29 -12.76
C GLN A 29 5.17 -0.13 -11.80
N VAL A 30 5.47 -0.21 -10.50
CA VAL A 30 4.48 -0.55 -9.48
C VAL A 30 3.41 0.54 -9.37
N ILE A 31 3.80 1.81 -9.36
CA ILE A 31 2.89 2.95 -9.28
C ILE A 31 2.00 3.01 -10.53
N ASP A 32 2.59 2.89 -11.71
CA ASP A 32 1.84 2.90 -12.97
C ASP A 32 0.73 1.85 -12.95
N ALA A 33 1.04 0.61 -12.61
CA ALA A 33 0.04 -0.46 -12.48
C ALA A 33 -1.02 -0.14 -11.42
N GLY A 34 -0.65 0.53 -10.33
CA GLY A 34 -1.58 1.02 -9.31
C GLY A 34 -2.61 1.98 -9.88
N LEU A 35 -2.19 2.91 -10.71
CA LEU A 35 -3.04 3.93 -11.33
C LEU A 35 -4.06 3.35 -12.35
N TYR A 36 -3.83 2.14 -12.86
CA TYR A 36 -4.79 1.43 -13.72
C TYR A 36 -5.88 0.68 -12.94
N ALA A 37 -5.95 0.82 -11.62
CA ALA A 37 -7.05 0.26 -10.84
C ALA A 37 -8.38 0.89 -11.27
N ALA A 38 -9.44 0.09 -11.25
CA ALA A 38 -10.78 0.61 -11.50
C ALA A 38 -11.18 1.60 -10.40
N SER A 39 -11.95 2.62 -10.77
CA SER A 39 -12.52 3.60 -9.83
C SER A 39 -14.00 3.80 -10.09
N GLY A 40 -14.76 4.15 -9.06
CA GLY A 40 -16.18 4.44 -9.18
C GLY A 40 -16.41 5.57 -10.18
N HIS A 41 -17.30 5.34 -11.14
CA HIS A 41 -17.59 6.28 -12.25
C HIS A 41 -16.36 6.70 -13.09
N GLY A 42 -15.23 6.00 -12.95
CA GLY A 42 -13.98 6.34 -13.66
C GLY A 42 -13.35 7.67 -13.22
N THR A 43 -13.57 8.10 -11.97
CA THR A 43 -13.13 9.42 -11.48
C THR A 43 -11.63 9.55 -11.32
N GLN A 44 -10.91 8.45 -11.03
CA GLN A 44 -9.45 8.39 -10.86
C GLN A 44 -8.90 9.42 -9.84
N GLU A 45 -9.63 9.64 -8.74
CA GLU A 45 -9.29 10.67 -7.75
C GLU A 45 -8.29 10.19 -6.67
N VAL A 46 -8.00 8.89 -6.62
CA VAL A 46 -7.02 8.33 -5.69
C VAL A 46 -5.62 8.72 -6.13
N ILE A 47 -4.83 9.21 -5.18
CA ILE A 47 -3.44 9.57 -5.39
C ILE A 47 -2.49 8.65 -4.65
N ILE A 48 -1.26 8.54 -5.14
CA ILE A 48 -0.19 7.76 -4.55
C ILE A 48 0.98 8.68 -4.24
N VAL A 49 1.42 8.71 -2.98
CA VAL A 49 2.63 9.44 -2.59
C VAL A 49 3.75 8.42 -2.40
N ALA A 50 4.78 8.50 -3.23
CA ALA A 50 5.96 7.63 -3.15
C ALA A 50 6.98 8.21 -2.18
N VAL A 51 7.18 7.53 -1.05
CA VAL A 51 8.14 7.92 -0.02
C VAL A 51 9.37 7.02 -0.10
N THR A 52 10.47 7.58 -0.60
CA THR A 52 11.80 6.96 -0.68
C THR A 52 12.81 7.63 0.24
N ASN A 53 12.48 8.82 0.75
CA ASN A 53 13.28 9.52 1.74
C ASN A 53 13.18 8.81 3.09
N LYS A 54 14.33 8.42 3.65
CA LYS A 54 14.41 7.64 4.89
C LYS A 54 13.81 8.37 6.10
N GLU A 55 14.04 9.67 6.23
CA GLU A 55 13.55 10.46 7.37
C GLU A 55 12.02 10.55 7.35
N VAL A 56 11.44 10.80 6.18
CA VAL A 56 9.99 10.85 5.98
C VAL A 56 9.37 9.47 6.21
N ARG A 57 10.00 8.41 5.70
CA ARG A 57 9.58 7.02 5.93
C ARG A 57 9.56 6.70 7.43
N ASP A 58 10.63 7.06 8.15
CA ASP A 58 10.75 6.78 9.57
C ASP A 58 9.74 7.59 10.40
N LYS A 59 9.45 8.83 9.98
CA LYS A 59 8.40 9.68 10.56
C LYS A 59 7.01 9.03 10.40
N LEU A 60 6.65 8.57 9.22
CA LEU A 60 5.40 7.84 8.98
C LEU A 60 5.33 6.55 9.82
N ALA A 61 6.42 5.80 9.91
CA ALA A 61 6.48 4.60 10.75
C ALA A 61 6.29 4.93 12.23
N GLN A 62 6.81 6.07 12.69
CA GLN A 62 6.61 6.55 14.06
C GLN A 62 5.13 6.88 14.30
N MET A 63 4.51 7.69 13.46
CA MET A 63 3.08 8.03 13.57
C MET A 63 2.22 6.77 13.60
N ASN A 64 2.51 5.82 12.71
CA ASN A 64 1.78 4.55 12.60
C ASN A 64 1.89 3.69 13.87
N ARG A 65 3.11 3.52 14.42
CA ARG A 65 3.32 2.73 15.64
C ARG A 65 2.74 3.37 16.89
N GLU A 66 2.71 4.70 16.97
CA GLU A 66 2.08 5.44 18.07
C GLU A 66 0.57 5.19 18.10
N ILE A 67 -0.09 5.26 16.94
CA ILE A 67 -1.52 4.91 16.81
C ILE A 67 -1.77 3.44 17.17
N LEU A 68 -0.86 2.54 16.77
CA LEU A 68 -0.96 1.11 17.10
C LEU A 68 -0.68 0.80 18.58
N GLY A 69 0.03 1.69 19.29
CA GLY A 69 0.46 1.47 20.67
C GLY A 69 1.60 0.45 20.79
N THR A 70 2.57 0.47 19.86
CA THR A 70 3.73 -0.42 19.85
C THR A 70 5.04 0.36 19.69
N SER A 71 6.16 -0.25 20.08
CA SER A 71 7.50 0.28 19.85
C SER A 71 8.14 -0.26 18.56
N ASN A 72 7.56 -1.28 17.93
CA ASN A 72 8.11 -1.92 16.74
C ASN A 72 7.91 -1.05 15.49
N ASP A 73 8.82 -1.20 14.51
CA ASP A 73 8.64 -0.58 13.20
C ASP A 73 7.43 -1.22 12.47
N SER A 74 6.38 -0.42 12.29
CA SER A 74 5.16 -0.86 11.61
C SER A 74 5.38 -1.18 10.14
N PHE A 75 6.48 -0.69 9.55
CA PHE A 75 6.84 -0.93 8.15
C PHE A 75 7.87 -2.05 7.95
N TYR A 76 8.21 -2.76 9.02
CA TYR A 76 9.07 -3.97 8.99
C TYR A 76 10.43 -3.79 8.28
N GLY A 77 11.00 -2.59 8.33
CA GLY A 77 12.27 -2.26 7.67
C GLY A 77 12.17 -2.06 6.15
N ALA A 78 10.97 -2.06 5.55
CA ALA A 78 10.82 -1.77 4.13
C ALA A 78 11.34 -0.36 3.79
N PRO A 79 12.20 -0.19 2.76
CA PRO A 79 12.81 1.08 2.45
C PRO A 79 11.88 2.06 1.71
N VAL A 80 10.81 1.57 1.10
CA VAL A 80 9.87 2.37 0.30
C VAL A 80 8.45 2.22 0.85
N VAL A 81 7.72 3.33 0.88
CA VAL A 81 6.31 3.38 1.27
C VAL A 81 5.52 4.12 0.20
N LEU A 82 4.52 3.47 -0.37
CA LEU A 82 3.54 4.10 -1.24
C LEU A 82 2.29 4.40 -0.41
N VAL A 83 2.05 5.67 -0.12
CA VAL A 83 0.88 6.12 0.63
C VAL A 83 -0.28 6.30 -0.33
N VAL A 84 -1.37 5.61 -0.11
CA VAL A 84 -2.59 5.72 -0.93
C VAL A 84 -3.61 6.59 -0.20
N LEU A 85 -4.01 7.67 -0.86
CA LEU A 85 -4.92 8.70 -0.34
C LEU A 85 -6.03 8.97 -1.36
N GLY A 86 -7.18 9.43 -0.90
CA GLY A 86 -8.23 9.92 -1.76
C GLY A 86 -9.01 11.07 -1.12
N PRO A 87 -9.78 11.85 -1.90
CA PRO A 87 -10.55 12.96 -1.37
C PRO A 87 -11.57 12.53 -0.34
N LYS A 88 -11.66 13.22 0.80
CA LYS A 88 -12.69 12.97 1.83
C LYS A 88 -14.11 13.17 1.31
N SER A 89 -14.28 14.02 0.32
CA SER A 89 -15.58 14.31 -0.31
C SER A 89 -16.12 13.14 -1.12
N ASN A 90 -15.25 12.25 -1.60
CA ASN A 90 -15.65 11.07 -2.37
C ASN A 90 -15.88 9.88 -1.45
N LYS A 91 -17.14 9.46 -1.30
CA LYS A 91 -17.52 8.29 -0.47
C LYS A 91 -16.95 6.97 -1.00
N LEU A 92 -16.49 6.93 -2.24
CA LEU A 92 -15.89 5.75 -2.86
C LEU A 92 -14.36 5.66 -2.60
N THR A 93 -13.75 6.68 -2.03
CA THR A 93 -12.30 6.70 -1.70
C THR A 93 -11.81 5.41 -1.03
N PRO A 94 -12.48 4.83 0.00
CA PRO A 94 -11.99 3.59 0.61
C PRO A 94 -12.02 2.38 -0.34
N TYR A 95 -13.00 2.33 -1.24
CA TYR A 95 -13.14 1.23 -2.22
C TYR A 95 -12.12 1.38 -3.35
N ASP A 96 -12.07 2.54 -3.97
CA ASP A 96 -11.17 2.87 -5.07
C ASP A 96 -9.71 2.74 -4.62
N GLY A 97 -9.38 3.30 -3.45
CA GLY A 97 -8.05 3.17 -2.86
C GLY A 97 -7.69 1.72 -2.51
N SER A 98 -8.64 0.89 -2.12
CA SER A 98 -8.41 -0.54 -1.89
C SER A 98 -8.08 -1.29 -3.18
N LEU A 99 -8.68 -0.92 -4.30
CA LEU A 99 -8.34 -1.47 -5.62
C LEU A 99 -6.93 -1.04 -6.04
N VAL A 100 -6.59 0.23 -5.84
CA VAL A 100 -5.22 0.73 -6.07
C VAL A 100 -4.21 -0.06 -5.23
N MET A 101 -4.45 -0.24 -3.92
CA MET A 101 -3.60 -1.05 -3.04
C MET A 101 -3.44 -2.48 -3.55
N GLY A 102 -4.52 -3.10 -4.04
CA GLY A 102 -4.49 -4.44 -4.63
C GLY A 102 -3.56 -4.51 -5.84
N ASN A 103 -3.70 -3.55 -6.77
CA ASN A 103 -2.86 -3.46 -7.97
C ASN A 103 -1.38 -3.21 -7.60
N LEU A 104 -1.09 -2.28 -6.68
CA LEU A 104 0.27 -2.02 -6.21
C LEU A 104 0.94 -3.29 -5.68
N MET A 105 0.24 -4.06 -4.83
CA MET A 105 0.80 -5.29 -4.26
C MET A 105 1.00 -6.39 -5.32
N GLN A 106 0.12 -6.49 -6.31
CA GLN A 106 0.27 -7.44 -7.41
C GLN A 106 1.43 -7.06 -8.33
N ALA A 107 1.55 -5.77 -8.67
CA ALA A 107 2.65 -5.26 -9.48
C ALA A 107 4.00 -5.46 -8.76
N ALA A 108 4.08 -5.16 -7.47
CA ALA A 108 5.28 -5.43 -6.68
C ALA A 108 5.71 -6.90 -6.78
N HIS A 109 4.76 -7.83 -6.65
CA HIS A 109 5.04 -9.26 -6.83
C HIS A 109 5.52 -9.59 -8.24
N ALA A 110 4.91 -9.01 -9.27
CA ALA A 110 5.26 -9.26 -10.66
C ALA A 110 6.68 -8.80 -11.01
N VAL A 111 7.16 -7.72 -10.39
CA VAL A 111 8.54 -7.20 -10.59
C VAL A 111 9.55 -7.77 -9.57
N GLY A 112 9.18 -8.80 -8.80
CA GLY A 112 10.09 -9.50 -7.88
C GLY A 112 10.27 -8.80 -6.52
N LEU A 113 9.41 -7.85 -6.15
CA LEU A 113 9.43 -7.19 -4.86
C LEU A 113 8.46 -7.83 -3.87
N GLY A 114 8.77 -7.70 -2.59
CA GLY A 114 7.84 -7.94 -1.50
C GLY A 114 7.00 -6.69 -1.21
N SER A 115 5.76 -6.90 -0.78
CA SER A 115 4.87 -5.82 -0.35
C SER A 115 3.96 -6.26 0.78
N CYS A 116 3.42 -5.29 1.51
CA CYS A 116 2.37 -5.51 2.50
C CYS A 116 1.52 -4.24 2.63
N TRP A 117 0.21 -4.42 2.84
CA TRP A 117 -0.68 -3.35 3.24
C TRP A 117 -0.52 -3.08 4.74
N ILE A 118 -0.18 -1.86 5.09
CA ILE A 118 -0.18 -1.37 6.47
C ILE A 118 -1.35 -0.40 6.67
N ASN A 119 -2.15 -0.66 7.69
CA ASN A 119 -3.31 0.16 8.04
C ASN A 119 -2.91 1.47 8.75
N ARG A 120 -3.88 2.23 9.18
CA ARG A 120 -3.81 3.46 9.98
C ARG A 120 -3.45 4.73 9.22
N ALA A 121 -3.28 4.67 7.90
CA ALA A 121 -3.12 5.87 7.09
C ALA A 121 -4.31 6.85 7.29
N LYS A 122 -5.52 6.34 7.55
CA LYS A 122 -6.69 7.17 7.82
C LYS A 122 -6.49 8.03 9.06
N GLU A 123 -6.08 7.43 10.15
CA GLU A 123 -5.82 8.09 11.43
C GLU A 123 -4.60 9.02 11.33
N GLU A 124 -3.54 8.58 10.65
CA GLU A 124 -2.34 9.39 10.45
C GLU A 124 -2.66 10.70 9.73
N PHE A 125 -3.34 10.64 8.58
CA PHE A 125 -3.65 11.81 7.77
C PHE A 125 -4.90 12.59 8.25
N ALA A 126 -5.60 12.09 9.26
CA ALA A 126 -6.59 12.86 10.01
C ALA A 126 -5.94 13.73 11.11
N SER A 127 -4.73 13.40 11.56
CA SER A 127 -3.99 14.17 12.56
C SER A 127 -3.47 15.50 11.99
N GLU A 128 -3.16 16.46 12.89
CA GLU A 128 -2.56 17.72 12.47
C GLU A 128 -1.18 17.53 11.82
N GLU A 129 -0.40 16.56 12.32
CA GLU A 129 0.90 16.20 11.74
C GLU A 129 0.76 15.64 10.33
N GLY A 130 -0.20 14.74 10.10
CA GLY A 130 -0.49 14.21 8.77
C GLY A 130 -0.97 15.27 7.78
N LYS A 131 -1.82 16.19 8.23
CA LYS A 131 -2.25 17.33 7.39
C LYS A 131 -1.08 18.26 7.06
N GLN A 132 -0.17 18.47 7.99
CA GLN A 132 1.03 19.25 7.74
C GLN A 132 1.94 18.59 6.70
N LEU A 133 2.12 17.26 6.77
CA LEU A 133 2.86 16.52 5.74
C LEU A 133 2.25 16.67 4.34
N LEU A 134 0.92 16.60 4.21
CA LEU A 134 0.26 16.82 2.92
C LEU A 134 0.58 18.21 2.35
N LYS A 135 0.56 19.25 3.18
CA LYS A 135 0.92 20.63 2.77
C LYS A 135 2.38 20.71 2.33
N GLU A 136 3.31 20.11 3.09
CA GLU A 136 4.74 20.07 2.76
C GLU A 136 5.01 19.34 1.44
N TRP A 137 4.18 18.35 1.09
CA TRP A 137 4.23 17.63 -0.18
C TRP A 137 3.50 18.34 -1.33
N GLY A 138 2.92 19.52 -1.08
CA GLY A 138 2.19 20.28 -2.09
C GLY A 138 0.84 19.67 -2.47
N ILE A 139 0.25 18.88 -1.59
CA ILE A 139 -1.07 18.25 -1.80
C ILE A 139 -2.13 19.13 -1.12
N ASP A 140 -2.84 19.89 -1.94
CA ASP A 140 -3.91 20.77 -1.49
C ASP A 140 -5.25 20.04 -1.43
N GLY A 141 -6.06 20.36 -0.40
CA GLY A 141 -7.39 19.82 -0.21
C GLY A 141 -7.50 18.85 0.97
N GLU A 142 -8.71 18.32 1.14
CA GLU A 142 -9.05 17.41 2.22
C GLU A 142 -8.92 15.95 1.73
N TYR A 143 -7.89 15.25 2.19
CA TYR A 143 -7.65 13.85 1.86
C TYR A 143 -7.81 12.93 3.08
N GLU A 144 -8.23 11.69 2.84
CA GLU A 144 -8.11 10.61 3.83
C GLU A 144 -7.15 9.52 3.34
N GLY A 145 -6.42 8.93 4.27
CA GLY A 145 -5.55 7.80 3.99
C GLY A 145 -6.35 6.51 3.82
N VAL A 146 -5.95 5.69 2.84
CA VAL A 146 -6.50 4.34 2.64
C VAL A 146 -5.55 3.30 3.20
N GLY A 147 -4.26 3.44 2.95
CA GLY A 147 -3.25 2.53 3.46
C GLY A 147 -1.86 2.87 2.96
N HIS A 148 -0.87 2.18 3.54
CA HIS A 148 0.51 2.22 3.09
C HIS A 148 0.85 0.90 2.40
N CYS A 149 1.25 0.92 1.14
CA CYS A 149 1.87 -0.21 0.47
C CYS A 149 3.38 -0.13 0.68
N ILE A 150 3.91 -0.90 1.61
CA ILE A 150 5.36 -0.98 1.82
C ILE A 150 6.00 -1.88 0.79
N LEU A 151 7.18 -1.47 0.28
CA LEU A 151 7.91 -2.17 -0.77
C LEU A 151 9.38 -2.40 -0.38
N GLY A 152 9.94 -3.50 -0.83
CA GLY A 152 11.36 -3.81 -0.71
C GLY A 152 11.69 -5.21 -1.19
N TYR A 153 12.97 -5.53 -1.23
CA TYR A 153 13.41 -6.89 -1.50
C TYR A 153 13.15 -7.78 -0.30
N VAL A 154 12.64 -8.98 -0.54
CA VAL A 154 12.30 -9.95 0.52
C VAL A 154 13.58 -10.45 1.21
N ASP A 155 13.59 -10.42 2.55
CA ASP A 155 14.65 -11.02 3.35
C ASP A 155 14.15 -12.34 3.99
N GLY A 156 14.50 -13.46 3.36
CA GLY A 156 14.14 -14.78 3.80
C GLY A 156 12.96 -15.42 3.03
N PRO A 157 12.34 -16.47 3.57
CA PRO A 157 11.30 -17.21 2.89
C PRO A 157 9.98 -16.43 2.83
N VAL A 158 9.33 -16.45 1.66
CA VAL A 158 7.97 -15.93 1.51
C VAL A 158 6.97 -16.83 2.26
N PRO A 159 6.01 -16.26 3.01
CA PRO A 159 5.01 -17.05 3.72
C PRO A 159 4.20 -17.96 2.80
N LYS A 160 3.90 -19.17 3.25
CA LYS A 160 3.01 -20.07 2.50
C LYS A 160 1.56 -19.59 2.58
N ALA A 161 0.79 -19.84 1.51
CA ALA A 161 -0.64 -19.59 1.52
C ALA A 161 -1.35 -20.49 2.54
N ALA A 162 -2.15 -19.91 3.42
CA ALA A 162 -3.06 -20.70 4.25
C ALA A 162 -4.16 -21.33 3.38
N PRO A 163 -4.70 -22.49 3.77
CA PRO A 163 -5.88 -23.06 3.10
C PRO A 163 -7.03 -22.06 3.02
N ARG A 164 -7.76 -22.06 1.92
CA ARG A 164 -8.96 -21.22 1.79
C ARG A 164 -10.09 -21.80 2.65
N LYS A 165 -10.78 -20.93 3.40
CA LYS A 165 -11.95 -21.36 4.19
C LYS A 165 -13.03 -21.89 3.26
N ALA A 166 -13.73 -22.94 3.68
CA ALA A 166 -14.89 -23.46 2.98
C ALA A 166 -16.11 -22.48 3.06
N ASN A 167 -17.12 -22.74 2.25
CA ASN A 167 -18.41 -22.04 2.29
C ASN A 167 -18.31 -20.51 2.07
N ARG A 168 -17.45 -20.10 1.11
CA ARG A 168 -17.29 -18.69 0.74
C ARG A 168 -17.85 -18.34 -0.63
N VAL A 169 -18.37 -19.33 -1.34
CA VAL A 169 -18.97 -19.14 -2.65
C VAL A 169 -20.34 -19.85 -2.65
N PHE A 170 -21.35 -19.15 -3.09
CA PHE A 170 -22.71 -19.66 -3.20
C PHE A 170 -23.16 -19.49 -4.65
N TYR A 171 -23.69 -20.57 -5.23
CA TYR A 171 -24.23 -20.57 -6.58
C TYR A 171 -25.75 -20.53 -6.53
N VAL A 172 -26.35 -19.48 -7.06
CA VAL A 172 -27.79 -19.37 -7.29
C VAL A 172 -28.02 -19.62 -8.77
N LYS A 173 -28.78 -20.68 -9.07
CA LYS A 173 -29.06 -21.13 -10.45
C LYS A 173 -30.56 -21.01 -10.73
#